data_69a9ebdee36264d85254f9c7fc6354b5
#
_entry.id   69a9ebdee36264d85254f9c7fc6354b5
#
_cell.length_a   1.000
_cell.length_b   1.000
_cell.length_c   1.000
_cell.angle_alpha   90.00
_cell.angle_beta   90.00
_cell.angle_gamma   90.00
#
_symmetry.space_group_name_H-M   'P 1'
#
loop_
_entity.id
_entity.type
_entity.pdbx_description
1 polymer ?
#
loop_
_entity_poly.entity_id
_entity_poly.type
_entity_poly.pdbx_seq_one_letter_code
_entity_poly.pdbx_strand_id
1 'polypeptide(L)'
;IIRTLPNFKIKKSLNYSNTNAPYLSEEASRFMCESGIQHLLIDLPSVDKEKDKGELLAHKAFWNVTDVNTLNDDARLDCTITEMIFVPDEVKDGSYLLNLQIASFDNDASPSKPVLYAILNTKI
;
A
#
# COMPACT_ATOMS: atom_id res chain seq x y z
N ILE A 1 -2.95 -3.72 -5.97
CA ILE A 1 -2.29 -4.62 -4.99
C ILE A 1 -0.95 -5.02 -5.55
N ILE A 2 0.10 -4.90 -4.77
CA ILE A 2 1.48 -5.25 -5.14
C ILE A 2 1.96 -6.37 -4.23
N ARG A 3 2.49 -7.43 -4.83
CA ARG A 3 3.20 -8.51 -4.16
C ARG A 3 4.66 -8.48 -4.60
N THR A 4 5.57 -8.28 -3.66
CA THR A 4 7.00 -8.28 -3.94
C THR A 4 7.56 -9.70 -4.02
N LEU A 5 8.59 -9.89 -4.83
CA LEU A 5 9.26 -11.18 -4.99
C LEU A 5 10.66 -11.16 -4.35
N PRO A 6 11.14 -12.30 -3.83
CA PRO A 6 10.46 -13.59 -3.73
C PRO A 6 9.35 -13.61 -2.65
N ASN A 7 8.25 -14.33 -2.91
CA ASN A 7 7.08 -14.36 -2.03
C ASN A 7 7.14 -15.51 -1.01
N PHE A 8 8.11 -15.50 -0.15
CA PHE A 8 8.26 -16.54 0.88
C PHE A 8 7.18 -16.42 1.97
N LYS A 9 6.62 -17.55 2.39
CA LYS A 9 5.60 -17.61 3.47
C LYS A 9 6.08 -17.00 4.79
N ILE A 10 7.40 -16.95 5.02
CA ILE A 10 7.99 -16.34 6.21
C ILE A 10 7.66 -14.84 6.34
N LYS A 11 7.30 -14.16 5.25
CA LYS A 11 6.85 -12.74 5.30
C LYS A 11 5.75 -12.49 6.34
N LYS A 12 4.91 -13.50 6.61
CA LYS A 12 3.84 -13.41 7.62
C LYS A 12 4.34 -13.26 9.07
N SER A 13 5.59 -13.59 9.32
CA SER A 13 6.18 -13.61 10.67
C SER A 13 7.53 -12.89 10.74
N LEU A 14 7.94 -12.20 9.68
CA LEU A 14 9.17 -11.42 9.71
C LEU A 14 9.03 -10.24 10.68
N ASN A 15 10.09 -10.03 11.46
CA ASN A 15 10.30 -8.76 12.13
C ASN A 15 11.16 -7.89 11.21
N TYR A 16 10.59 -6.81 10.71
CA TYR A 16 11.27 -5.91 9.79
C TYR A 16 12.08 -4.81 10.47
N SER A 17 11.91 -4.60 11.78
CA SER A 17 12.61 -3.54 12.51
C SER A 17 14.13 -3.69 12.43
N ASN A 18 14.82 -2.64 12.02
CA ASN A 18 16.27 -2.55 11.82
C ASN A 18 16.83 -3.52 10.76
N THR A 19 16.02 -3.93 9.81
CA THR A 19 16.44 -4.86 8.73
C THR A 19 16.75 -4.14 7.41
N ASN A 20 16.50 -2.85 7.31
CA ASN A 20 16.54 -2.10 6.05
C ASN A 20 15.65 -2.76 4.99
N ALA A 21 14.39 -2.98 5.36
CA ALA A 21 13.39 -3.61 4.50
C ALA A 21 13.27 -2.89 3.14
N PRO A 22 12.86 -3.60 2.09
CA PRO A 22 12.53 -2.97 0.81
C PRO A 22 11.44 -1.90 0.97
N TYR A 23 11.45 -0.91 0.11
CA TYR A 23 10.52 0.21 0.07
C TYR A 23 10.27 0.66 -1.37
N LEU A 24 9.33 1.57 -1.59
CA LEU A 24 9.08 2.18 -2.90
C LEU A 24 9.94 3.44 -3.08
N SER A 25 10.40 3.69 -4.29
CA SER A 25 10.98 4.98 -4.61
C SER A 25 9.88 6.06 -4.73
N GLU A 26 10.27 7.31 -4.58
CA GLU A 26 9.37 8.44 -4.82
C GLU A 26 8.77 8.39 -6.23
N GLU A 27 9.58 8.10 -7.24
CA GLU A 27 9.14 8.01 -8.63
C GLU A 27 8.11 6.90 -8.85
N ALA A 28 8.28 5.74 -8.22
CA ALA A 28 7.31 4.65 -8.31
C ALA A 28 5.97 5.05 -7.68
N SER A 29 6.00 5.73 -6.55
CA SER A 29 4.79 6.23 -5.87
C SER A 29 4.11 7.34 -6.66
N ARG A 30 4.89 8.25 -7.25
CA ARG A 30 4.38 9.31 -8.14
C ARG A 30 3.73 8.73 -9.39
N PHE A 31 4.34 7.74 -10.01
CA PHE A 31 3.74 7.02 -11.14
C PHE A 31 2.38 6.41 -10.78
N MET A 32 2.23 5.82 -9.60
CA MET A 32 0.94 5.30 -9.13
C MET A 32 -0.09 6.40 -8.90
N CYS A 33 0.32 7.54 -8.34
CA CYS A 33 -0.51 8.72 -8.21
C CYS A 33 -1.03 9.21 -9.58
N GLU A 34 -0.13 9.42 -10.53
CA GLU A 34 -0.44 9.90 -11.88
C GLU A 34 -1.28 8.89 -12.68
N SER A 35 -1.13 7.60 -12.41
CA SER A 35 -1.97 6.53 -12.97
C SER A 35 -3.38 6.47 -12.37
N GLY A 36 -3.72 7.33 -11.41
CA GLY A 36 -5.05 7.39 -10.80
C GLY A 36 -5.34 6.26 -9.82
N ILE A 37 -4.32 5.58 -9.29
CA ILE A 37 -4.51 4.53 -8.28
C ILE A 37 -4.97 5.17 -6.98
N GLN A 38 -6.16 4.80 -6.50
CA GLN A 38 -6.74 5.35 -5.27
C GLN A 38 -6.35 4.54 -4.04
N HIS A 39 -6.30 3.22 -4.12
CA HIS A 39 -6.00 2.35 -2.99
C HIS A 39 -4.80 1.46 -3.32
N LEU A 40 -3.66 1.74 -2.69
CA LEU A 40 -2.45 0.93 -2.80
C LEU A 40 -2.42 -0.08 -1.64
N LEU A 41 -2.26 -1.37 -1.96
CA LEU A 41 -2.02 -2.42 -0.98
C LEU A 41 -0.70 -3.10 -1.31
N ILE A 42 0.20 -3.25 -0.32
CA ILE A 42 1.54 -3.78 -0.54
C ILE A 42 2.01 -4.66 0.62
N ASP A 43 2.80 -5.67 0.31
CA ASP A 43 3.34 -6.63 1.28
C ASP A 43 4.68 -6.18 1.91
N LEU A 44 4.95 -4.90 1.90
CA LEU A 44 6.10 -4.28 2.58
C LEU A 44 5.69 -3.71 3.93
N PRO A 45 6.64 -3.56 4.87
CA PRO A 45 6.36 -2.97 6.19
C PRO A 45 6.06 -1.47 6.12
N SER A 46 6.57 -0.80 5.11
CA SER A 46 6.25 0.58 4.75
C SER A 46 6.52 0.82 3.27
N VAL A 47 5.81 1.79 2.68
CA VAL A 47 6.16 2.29 1.35
C VAL A 47 7.41 3.15 1.40
N ASP A 48 7.73 3.77 2.54
CA ASP A 48 8.95 4.53 2.72
C ASP A 48 10.07 3.71 3.36
N LYS A 49 11.28 4.22 3.23
CA LYS A 49 12.47 3.66 3.86
C LYS A 49 12.37 3.74 5.38
N GLU A 50 12.75 2.68 6.09
CA GLU A 50 12.69 2.61 7.56
C GLU A 50 13.40 3.80 8.26
N LYS A 51 14.52 4.25 7.74
CA LYS A 51 15.29 5.37 8.28
C LYS A 51 15.37 6.48 7.23
N ASP A 52 14.28 7.20 7.05
CA ASP A 52 14.13 8.28 6.08
C ASP A 52 14.21 9.68 6.70
N LYS A 53 14.51 9.78 8.00
CA LYS A 53 14.53 11.05 8.77
C LYS A 53 13.20 11.81 8.77
N GLY A 54 12.08 11.11 8.53
CA GLY A 54 10.76 11.71 8.45
C GLY A 54 10.46 12.40 7.12
N GLU A 55 11.20 12.09 6.06
CA GLU A 55 10.99 12.68 4.74
C GLU A 55 9.70 12.20 4.10
N LEU A 56 9.27 10.94 4.34
CA LEU A 56 8.02 10.33 3.83
C LEU A 56 7.82 10.51 2.33
N LEU A 57 8.87 10.31 1.54
CA LEU A 57 8.89 10.63 0.11
C LEU A 57 7.86 9.84 -0.68
N ALA A 58 7.75 8.53 -0.43
CA ALA A 58 6.79 7.68 -1.12
C ALA A 58 5.34 7.96 -0.71
N HIS A 59 5.08 8.18 0.58
CA HIS A 59 3.76 8.60 1.07
C HIS A 59 3.34 9.92 0.44
N LYS A 60 4.19 10.95 0.53
CA LYS A 60 3.92 12.28 -0.05
C LYS A 60 3.67 12.21 -1.54
N ALA A 61 4.48 11.45 -2.27
CA ALA A 61 4.32 11.30 -3.72
C ALA A 61 3.00 10.58 -4.09
N PHE A 62 2.58 9.57 -3.34
CA PHE A 62 1.33 8.86 -3.57
C PHE A 62 0.10 9.72 -3.26
N TRP A 63 0.12 10.48 -2.16
CA TRP A 63 -0.97 11.36 -1.77
C TRP A 63 -0.91 12.75 -2.42
N ASN A 64 0.08 13.02 -3.26
CA ASN A 64 0.33 14.34 -3.83
C ASN A 64 0.44 15.43 -2.76
N VAL A 65 1.13 15.16 -1.67
CA VAL A 65 1.35 16.07 -0.55
C VAL A 65 2.75 16.64 -0.62
N THR A 66 2.87 17.96 -0.51
CA THR A 66 4.17 18.65 -0.54
C THR A 66 4.75 18.86 0.86
N ASP A 67 3.90 19.21 1.82
CA ASP A 67 4.26 19.41 3.23
C ASP A 67 3.21 18.74 4.12
N VAL A 68 3.65 17.87 5.03
CA VAL A 68 2.77 17.18 5.98
C VAL A 68 2.11 18.10 7.01
N ASN A 69 2.68 19.28 7.24
CA ASN A 69 2.13 20.28 8.17
C ASN A 69 1.17 21.25 7.51
N THR A 70 1.19 21.34 6.17
CA THR A 70 0.36 22.28 5.41
C THR A 70 -0.09 21.58 4.13
N LEU A 71 -1.30 21.01 4.15
CA LEU A 71 -1.84 20.30 3.00
C LEU A 71 -2.11 21.29 1.85
N ASN A 72 -1.70 20.88 0.65
CA ASN A 72 -2.05 21.57 -0.58
C ASN A 72 -3.49 21.21 -1.02
N ASP A 73 -4.12 22.08 -1.80
CA ASP A 73 -5.54 21.93 -2.20
C ASP A 73 -5.83 20.68 -3.04
N ASP A 74 -4.82 20.17 -3.74
CA ASP A 74 -4.89 18.98 -4.59
C ASP A 74 -4.36 17.71 -3.92
N ALA A 75 -4.19 17.73 -2.60
CA ALA A 75 -3.84 16.54 -1.83
C ALA A 75 -4.95 15.47 -1.93
N ARG A 76 -4.55 14.22 -2.18
CA ARG A 76 -5.45 13.09 -2.43
C ARG A 76 -5.92 12.43 -1.13
N LEU A 77 -6.76 13.14 -0.36
CA LEU A 77 -7.19 12.71 0.99
C LEU A 77 -8.13 11.50 1.00
N ASP A 78 -8.69 11.13 -0.14
CA ASP A 78 -9.56 9.95 -0.34
C ASP A 78 -8.80 8.70 -0.76
N CYS A 79 -7.47 8.79 -0.89
CA CYS A 79 -6.61 7.68 -1.27
C CYS A 79 -5.99 7.01 -0.04
N THR A 80 -5.77 5.70 -0.12
CA THR A 80 -5.24 4.93 1.01
C THR A 80 -4.02 4.11 0.64
N ILE A 81 -3.13 3.91 1.61
CA ILE A 81 -2.03 2.94 1.55
C ILE A 81 -2.30 1.89 2.62
N THR A 82 -2.28 0.61 2.25
CA THR A 82 -2.38 -0.53 3.15
C THR A 82 -1.09 -1.33 3.06
N GLU A 83 -0.38 -1.38 4.14
CA GLU A 83 0.94 -2.02 4.25
C GLU A 83 0.83 -3.39 4.95
N MET A 84 1.91 -4.17 4.93
CA MET A 84 2.03 -5.47 5.61
C MET A 84 0.96 -6.49 5.21
N ILE A 85 0.38 -6.39 4.01
CA ILE A 85 -0.49 -7.45 3.50
C ILE A 85 0.34 -8.70 3.16
N PHE A 86 -0.34 -9.82 3.01
CA PHE A 86 0.26 -11.02 2.42
C PHE A 86 -0.65 -11.57 1.33
N VAL A 87 -0.15 -11.63 0.10
CA VAL A 87 -0.87 -12.20 -1.04
C VAL A 87 -0.34 -13.61 -1.32
N PRO A 88 -1.13 -14.67 -1.08
CA PRO A 88 -0.74 -16.04 -1.38
C PRO A 88 -0.42 -16.27 -2.87
N ASP A 89 0.46 -17.24 -3.18
CA ASP A 89 0.85 -17.54 -4.57
C ASP A 89 -0.30 -18.09 -5.42
N GLU A 90 -1.35 -18.58 -4.76
CA GLU A 90 -2.58 -19.04 -5.40
C GLU A 90 -3.37 -17.89 -6.03
N VAL A 91 -3.24 -16.67 -5.49
CA VAL A 91 -3.83 -15.46 -6.07
C VAL A 91 -2.96 -15.04 -7.27
N LYS A 92 -3.49 -15.21 -8.46
CA LYS A 92 -2.80 -14.87 -9.71
C LYS A 92 -2.96 -13.40 -10.05
N ASP A 93 -2.09 -12.89 -10.91
CA ASP A 93 -2.23 -11.55 -11.45
C ASP A 93 -3.54 -11.46 -12.24
N GLY A 94 -4.27 -10.37 -12.05
CA GLY A 94 -5.58 -10.19 -12.68
C GLY A 94 -6.49 -9.20 -11.95
N SER A 95 -7.73 -9.15 -12.38
CA SER A 95 -8.75 -8.27 -11.81
C SER A 95 -9.56 -9.00 -10.74
N TYR A 96 -9.83 -8.31 -9.65
CA TYR A 96 -10.58 -8.81 -8.49
C TYR A 96 -11.52 -7.73 -7.97
N LEU A 97 -12.58 -8.16 -7.29
CA LEU A 97 -13.33 -7.25 -6.44
C LEU A 97 -12.64 -7.19 -5.07
N LEU A 98 -12.19 -6.01 -4.68
CA LEU A 98 -11.58 -5.76 -3.36
C LEU A 98 -12.66 -5.29 -2.38
N ASN A 99 -12.78 -5.97 -1.24
CA ASN A 99 -13.46 -5.46 -0.07
C ASN A 99 -12.40 -5.04 0.93
N LEU A 100 -12.24 -3.72 1.13
CA LEU A 100 -11.27 -3.14 2.03
C LEU A 100 -11.99 -2.66 3.29
N GLN A 101 -11.91 -3.44 4.36
CA GLN A 101 -12.47 -3.10 5.66
C GLN A 101 -11.43 -2.36 6.49
N ILE A 102 -11.82 -1.24 7.07
CA ILE A 102 -10.98 -0.38 7.90
C ILE A 102 -11.66 -0.23 9.26
N ALA A 103 -10.92 -0.47 10.35
CA ALA A 103 -11.44 -0.26 11.69
C ALA A 103 -11.57 1.24 12.00
N SER A 104 -12.62 1.62 12.73
CA SER A 104 -12.84 3.02 13.15
C SER A 104 -11.93 3.40 14.33
N PHE A 105 -10.66 3.63 14.04
CA PHE A 105 -9.71 4.21 14.99
C PHE A 105 -9.39 5.65 14.60
N ASP A 106 -9.41 6.52 15.58
CA ASP A 106 -8.92 7.90 15.43
C ASP A 106 -7.41 7.91 15.71
N ASN A 107 -6.62 7.60 14.70
CA ASN A 107 -5.17 7.45 14.76
C ASN A 107 -4.56 7.69 13.38
N ASP A 108 -3.25 7.86 13.31
CA ASP A 108 -2.48 8.00 12.06
C ASP A 108 -2.53 6.76 11.18
N ALA A 109 -2.74 5.58 11.77
CA ALA A 109 -2.95 4.32 11.06
C ALA A 109 -4.04 3.48 11.75
N SER A 110 -4.77 2.70 10.96
CA SER A 110 -5.86 1.85 11.43
C SER A 110 -5.70 0.43 10.90
N PRO A 111 -6.01 -0.60 11.71
CA PRO A 111 -6.05 -1.96 11.20
C PRO A 111 -7.05 -2.09 10.05
N SER A 112 -6.65 -2.82 9.01
CA SER A 112 -7.51 -3.14 7.88
C SER A 112 -7.55 -4.65 7.62
N LYS A 113 -8.60 -5.09 6.93
CA LYS A 113 -8.76 -6.49 6.49
C LYS A 113 -9.16 -6.51 5.02
N PRO A 114 -8.21 -6.50 4.10
CA PRO A 114 -8.52 -6.64 2.68
C PRO A 114 -8.96 -8.07 2.36
N VAL A 115 -10.05 -8.20 1.58
CA VAL A 115 -10.55 -9.48 1.07
C VAL A 115 -10.75 -9.37 -0.44
N LEU A 116 -10.19 -10.33 -1.18
CA LEU A 116 -10.34 -10.42 -2.63
C LEU A 116 -11.41 -11.44 -3.03
N TYR A 117 -12.27 -11.04 -3.94
CA TYR A 117 -13.24 -11.94 -4.58
C TYR A 117 -12.89 -12.08 -6.06
N ALA A 118 -12.82 -13.31 -6.53
CA ALA A 118 -12.63 -13.57 -7.95
C ALA A 118 -13.85 -13.09 -8.75
N ILE A 119 -13.61 -12.46 -9.89
CA ILE A 119 -14.64 -12.09 -10.84
C ILE A 119 -14.93 -13.31 -11.69
N LEU A 120 -16.11 -13.89 -11.54
CA LEU A 120 -16.55 -15.01 -12.36
C LEU A 120 -17.07 -14.48 -13.70
N ASN A 121 -16.39 -14.84 -14.80
CA ASN A 121 -16.94 -14.62 -16.13
C ASN A 121 -18.06 -15.65 -16.37
N THR A 122 -19.28 -15.37 -15.94
CA THR A 122 -20.47 -16.10 -16.41
C THR A 122 -20.66 -15.74 -17.87
N LYS A 123 -20.31 -16.67 -18.78
CA LYS A 123 -20.84 -16.61 -20.14
C LYS A 123 -22.34 -16.76 -20.02
N ILE A 124 -23.09 -15.69 -20.25
CA ILE A 124 -24.54 -15.72 -20.51
C ILE A 124 -24.74 -16.27 -21.92
#